data_9e9533041befd6a9f54100df4b386d0e
#
_entry.id   9e9533041befd6a9f54100df4b386d0e
#
_cell.length_a   1.000
_cell.length_b   1.000
_cell.length_c   1.000
_cell.angle_alpha   90.00
_cell.angle_beta   90.00
_cell.angle_gamma   90.00
#
_symmetry.space_group_name_H-M   'P 1'
#
loop_
_entity.id
_entity.type
_entity.pdbx_description
1 polymer ?
#
loop_
_entity_poly.entity_id
_entity_poly.type
_entity_poly.pdbx_seq_one_letter_code
_entity_poly.pdbx_strand_id
1 'polypeptide(L)'
;MGVAVLENGSLLYHGVETFRKLPSPQDRLKQGRAAVARLIRDFRPAVLVVEKTFIGKNRNAALLNVLGDEIAALGRRHGIAVVSLAPNTVKKAVAGYGWATKAEVANAIAARYPELKAYLPPGRKWKQQRHYNMFDAVALGVACLNASKSRGPHNSHCQIRAP
;
A
#
# COMPACT_ATOMS: atom_id res chain seq x y z
N MET A 1 -2.87 -8.65 -3.63
CA MET A 1 -2.79 -7.24 -3.23
C MET A 1 -2.11 -7.16 -1.87
N GLY A 2 -1.06 -6.36 -1.73
CA GLY A 2 -0.47 -6.06 -0.42
C GLY A 2 -1.36 -5.07 0.33
N VAL A 3 -1.43 -5.22 1.64
CA VAL A 3 -2.16 -4.32 2.54
C VAL A 3 -1.36 -4.09 3.81
N ALA A 4 -1.42 -2.86 4.35
CA ALA A 4 -0.81 -2.51 5.62
C ALA A 4 -1.62 -1.42 6.31
N VAL A 5 -1.64 -1.43 7.62
CA VAL A 5 -2.22 -0.38 8.45
C VAL A 5 -1.14 0.13 9.40
N LEU A 6 -0.92 1.44 9.39
CA LEU A 6 0.04 2.10 10.26
C LEU A 6 -0.66 3.18 11.08
N GLU A 7 -0.27 3.28 12.34
CA GLU A 7 -0.73 4.34 13.24
C GLU A 7 0.48 4.96 13.95
N ASN A 8 0.65 6.25 13.82
CA ASN A 8 1.74 7.02 14.46
C ASN A 8 3.16 6.46 14.17
N GLY A 9 3.32 5.75 13.04
CA GLY A 9 4.58 5.11 12.64
C GLY A 9 4.73 3.67 13.13
N SER A 10 3.81 3.15 13.92
CA SER A 10 3.73 1.74 14.30
C SER A 10 2.96 0.94 13.25
N LEU A 11 3.38 -0.30 13.01
CA LEU A 11 2.73 -1.20 12.08
C LEU A 11 1.69 -2.04 12.83
N LEU A 12 0.39 -1.74 12.63
CA LEU A 12 -0.72 -2.44 13.30
C LEU A 12 -1.14 -3.70 12.56
N TYR A 13 -1.11 -3.67 11.24
CA TYR A 13 -1.51 -4.79 10.39
C TYR A 13 -0.71 -4.80 9.09
N HIS A 14 -0.37 -5.99 8.64
CA HIS A 14 0.24 -6.22 7.33
C HIS A 14 -0.21 -7.55 6.75
N GLY A 15 -0.28 -7.65 5.44
CA GLY A 15 -0.67 -8.90 4.81
C GLY A 15 -0.73 -8.84 3.29
N VAL A 16 -1.08 -10.00 2.72
CA VAL A 16 -1.31 -10.15 1.29
C VAL A 16 -2.68 -10.76 1.06
N GLU A 17 -3.59 -9.98 0.54
CA GLU A 17 -4.88 -10.46 0.08
C GLU A 17 -4.68 -11.22 -1.25
N THR A 18 -4.98 -12.51 -1.21
CA THR A 18 -4.85 -13.40 -2.37
C THR A 18 -6.21 -13.53 -3.04
N PHE A 19 -6.34 -13.03 -4.24
CA PHE A 19 -7.54 -13.27 -5.05
C PHE A 19 -7.39 -14.65 -5.67
N ARG A 20 -8.27 -15.59 -5.29
CA ARG A 20 -8.34 -16.91 -5.95
C ARG A 20 -8.60 -16.69 -7.45
N LYS A 21 -8.24 -17.67 -8.28
CA LYS A 21 -8.56 -17.64 -9.71
C LYS A 21 -10.08 -17.62 -9.86
N LEU A 22 -10.64 -16.43 -9.87
CA LEU A 22 -12.07 -16.22 -10.07
C LEU A 22 -12.34 -16.17 -11.58
N PRO A 23 -13.50 -16.66 -12.03
CA PRO A 23 -13.81 -16.80 -13.44
C PRO A 23 -13.85 -15.45 -14.17
N SER A 24 -14.16 -14.36 -13.48
CA SER A 24 -14.25 -13.04 -14.13
C SER A 24 -13.36 -11.96 -13.50
N PRO A 25 -12.95 -10.94 -14.28
CA PRO A 25 -12.30 -9.74 -13.76
C PRO A 25 -13.17 -9.01 -12.72
N GLN A 26 -14.49 -8.98 -12.91
CA GLN A 26 -15.46 -8.35 -12.03
C GLN A 26 -15.46 -8.99 -10.63
N ASP A 27 -15.37 -10.32 -10.56
CA ASP A 27 -15.30 -11.04 -9.27
C ASP A 27 -14.03 -10.68 -8.50
N ARG A 28 -12.90 -10.51 -9.21
CA ARG A 28 -11.64 -10.06 -8.60
C ARG A 28 -11.74 -8.64 -8.06
N LEU A 29 -12.39 -7.73 -8.79
CA LEU A 29 -12.65 -6.36 -8.33
C LEU A 29 -13.56 -6.36 -7.09
N LYS A 30 -14.65 -7.15 -7.12
CA LYS A 30 -15.57 -7.31 -5.99
C LYS A 30 -14.84 -7.83 -4.73
N GLN A 31 -13.98 -8.84 -4.89
CA GLN A 31 -13.21 -9.39 -3.78
C GLN A 31 -12.19 -8.37 -3.23
N GLY A 32 -11.52 -7.62 -4.11
CA GLY A 32 -10.59 -6.56 -3.71
C GLY A 32 -11.27 -5.46 -2.93
N ARG A 33 -12.44 -4.99 -3.39
CA ARG A 33 -13.27 -4.00 -2.67
C ARG A 33 -13.72 -4.51 -1.31
N ALA A 34 -14.19 -5.76 -1.23
CA ALA A 34 -14.64 -6.35 0.03
C ALA A 34 -13.51 -6.44 1.05
N ALA A 35 -12.29 -6.79 0.62
CA ALA A 35 -11.11 -6.82 1.49
C ALA A 35 -10.80 -5.43 2.06
N VAL A 36 -10.80 -4.38 1.22
CA VAL A 36 -10.54 -3.00 1.68
C VAL A 36 -11.68 -2.48 2.55
N ALA A 37 -12.95 -2.75 2.20
CA ALA A 37 -14.10 -2.35 3.02
C ALA A 37 -14.03 -2.97 4.44
N ARG A 38 -13.59 -4.23 4.54
CA ARG A 38 -13.33 -4.88 5.84
C ARG A 38 -12.28 -4.11 6.65
N LEU A 39 -11.12 -3.79 6.03
CA LEU A 39 -10.05 -3.06 6.71
C LEU A 39 -10.50 -1.64 7.13
N ILE A 40 -11.27 -0.95 6.30
CA ILE A 40 -11.84 0.36 6.65
C ILE A 40 -12.75 0.24 7.88
N ARG A 41 -13.62 -0.76 7.93
CA ARG A 41 -14.52 -0.99 9.06
C ARG A 41 -13.75 -1.33 10.35
N ASP A 42 -12.73 -2.20 10.23
CA ASP A 42 -12.03 -2.78 11.37
C ASP A 42 -11.02 -1.78 11.98
N PHE A 43 -10.36 -0.96 11.15
CA PHE A 43 -9.32 -0.03 11.58
C PHE A 43 -9.71 1.45 11.52
N ARG A 44 -10.83 1.80 10.87
CA ARG A 44 -11.32 3.19 10.71
C ARG A 44 -10.22 4.19 10.34
N PRO A 45 -9.46 3.97 9.26
CA PRO A 45 -8.32 4.81 8.93
C PRO A 45 -8.79 6.22 8.53
N ALA A 46 -8.03 7.25 8.93
CA ALA A 46 -8.27 8.63 8.50
C ALA A 46 -7.75 8.87 7.06
N VAL A 47 -6.76 8.08 6.62
CA VAL A 47 -6.14 8.22 5.30
C VAL A 47 -6.02 6.86 4.63
N LEU A 48 -6.42 6.80 3.38
CA LEU A 48 -6.22 5.66 2.49
C LEU A 48 -5.14 6.02 1.46
N VAL A 49 -4.05 5.26 1.45
CA VAL A 49 -2.96 5.49 0.51
C VAL A 49 -3.00 4.42 -0.58
N VAL A 50 -2.97 4.85 -1.83
CA VAL A 50 -2.95 3.96 -3.00
C VAL A 50 -1.72 4.25 -3.85
N GLU A 51 -1.14 3.22 -4.45
CA GLU A 51 -0.08 3.40 -5.43
C GLU A 51 -0.67 3.96 -6.72
N LYS A 52 -0.07 5.04 -7.23
CA LYS A 52 -0.42 5.58 -8.55
C LYS A 52 0.13 4.64 -9.62
N THR A 53 -0.75 3.89 -10.26
CA THR A 53 -0.38 3.01 -11.36
C THR A 53 -0.27 3.79 -12.66
N PHE A 54 0.77 3.52 -13.44
CA PHE A 54 0.91 4.09 -14.79
C PHE A 54 0.18 3.19 -15.79
N ILE A 55 -0.35 3.81 -16.85
CA ILE A 55 -1.00 3.10 -17.95
C ILE A 55 0.04 2.22 -18.65
N GLY A 56 0.06 0.94 -18.28
CA GLY A 56 0.88 -0.07 -18.94
C GLY A 56 0.09 -0.72 -20.08
N LYS A 57 0.78 -1.11 -21.16
CA LYS A 57 0.18 -1.80 -22.33
C LYS A 57 -0.33 -3.23 -22.04
N ASN A 58 -0.40 -3.64 -20.78
CA ASN A 58 -0.73 -5.01 -20.35
C ASN A 58 -2.16 -5.06 -19.79
N ARG A 59 -2.96 -6.07 -20.17
CA ARG A 59 -4.32 -6.31 -19.65
C ARG A 59 -4.40 -6.40 -18.12
N ASN A 60 -3.36 -6.92 -17.49
CA ASN A 60 -3.29 -6.96 -16.02
C ASN A 60 -3.11 -5.58 -15.39
N ALA A 61 -2.42 -4.65 -16.06
CA ALA A 61 -2.26 -3.28 -15.60
C ALA A 61 -3.60 -2.54 -15.63
N ALA A 62 -4.42 -2.75 -16.66
CA ALA A 62 -5.76 -2.15 -16.74
C ALA A 62 -6.66 -2.58 -15.57
N LEU A 63 -6.67 -3.87 -15.22
CA LEU A 63 -7.46 -4.37 -14.08
C LEU A 63 -6.97 -3.79 -12.75
N LEU A 64 -5.65 -3.66 -12.56
CA LEU A 64 -5.06 -3.07 -11.35
C LEU A 64 -5.39 -1.57 -11.24
N ASN A 65 -5.41 -0.85 -12.36
CA ASN A 65 -5.83 0.57 -12.39
C ASN A 65 -7.29 0.71 -11.97
N VAL A 66 -8.18 -0.09 -12.56
CA VAL A 66 -9.61 -0.09 -12.20
C VAL A 66 -9.80 -0.42 -10.72
N LEU A 67 -9.07 -1.42 -10.19
CA LEU A 67 -9.13 -1.75 -8.77
C LEU A 67 -8.64 -0.58 -7.90
N GLY A 68 -7.56 0.08 -8.27
CA GLY A 68 -7.04 1.25 -7.58
C GLY A 68 -8.05 2.40 -7.52
N ASP A 69 -8.69 2.69 -8.65
CA ASP A 69 -9.73 3.73 -8.78
C ASP A 69 -10.97 3.40 -7.94
N GLU A 70 -11.40 2.14 -7.94
CA GLU A 70 -12.54 1.68 -7.13
C GLU A 70 -12.23 1.73 -5.63
N ILE A 71 -11.02 1.37 -5.22
CA ILE A 71 -10.55 1.48 -3.83
C ILE A 71 -10.52 2.95 -3.41
N ALA A 72 -10.00 3.83 -4.24
CA ALA A 72 -10.00 5.27 -3.99
C ALA A 72 -11.43 5.84 -3.88
N ALA A 73 -12.33 5.43 -4.75
CA ALA A 73 -13.74 5.81 -4.69
C ALA A 73 -14.43 5.29 -3.42
N LEU A 74 -14.09 4.07 -2.98
CA LEU A 74 -14.58 3.50 -1.72
C LEU A 74 -14.13 4.35 -0.53
N GLY A 75 -12.84 4.71 -0.45
CA GLY A 75 -12.31 5.59 0.60
C GLY A 75 -13.06 6.92 0.67
N ARG A 76 -13.23 7.60 -0.47
CA ARG A 76 -13.98 8.87 -0.54
C ARG A 76 -15.43 8.72 -0.06
N ARG A 77 -16.13 7.63 -0.41
CA ARG A 77 -17.51 7.38 0.07
C ARG A 77 -17.60 7.20 1.58
N HIS A 78 -16.52 6.71 2.19
CA HIS A 78 -16.43 6.59 3.66
C HIS A 78 -15.88 7.85 4.34
N GLY A 79 -15.71 8.97 3.63
CA GLY A 79 -15.19 10.23 4.18
C GLY A 79 -13.67 10.18 4.49
N ILE A 80 -12.96 9.17 3.96
CA ILE A 80 -11.52 8.97 4.20
C ILE A 80 -10.72 9.79 3.19
N ALA A 81 -9.70 10.50 3.66
CA ALA A 81 -8.76 11.19 2.77
C ALA A 81 -8.01 10.17 1.91
N VAL A 82 -7.97 10.37 0.59
CA VAL A 82 -7.29 9.46 -0.33
C VAL A 82 -6.04 10.12 -0.89
N VAL A 83 -4.89 9.48 -0.69
CA VAL A 83 -3.59 9.91 -1.19
C VAL A 83 -3.07 8.91 -2.21
N SER A 84 -2.66 9.41 -3.39
CA SER A 84 -2.01 8.59 -4.42
C SER A 84 -0.53 8.95 -4.52
N LEU A 85 0.35 7.95 -4.38
CA LEU A 85 1.80 8.13 -4.46
C LEU A 85 2.39 7.36 -5.64
N ALA A 86 3.30 8.02 -6.37
CA ALA A 86 4.04 7.37 -7.46
C ALA A 86 5.09 6.39 -6.89
N PRO A 87 5.36 5.26 -7.57
CA PRO A 87 6.36 4.27 -7.12
C PRO A 87 7.73 4.88 -6.82
N ASN A 88 8.23 5.78 -7.67
CA ASN A 88 9.52 6.43 -7.47
C ASN A 88 9.56 7.33 -6.22
N THR A 89 8.42 7.98 -5.89
CA THR A 89 8.28 8.78 -4.66
C THR A 89 8.36 7.88 -3.42
N VAL A 90 7.68 6.73 -3.45
CA VAL A 90 7.70 5.73 -2.37
C VAL A 90 9.12 5.20 -2.16
N LYS A 91 9.78 4.78 -3.24
CA LYS A 91 11.17 4.29 -3.21
C LYS A 91 12.12 5.32 -2.64
N LYS A 92 12.04 6.58 -3.08
CA LYS A 92 12.86 7.67 -2.57
C LYS A 92 12.62 7.92 -1.08
N ALA A 93 11.38 7.88 -0.61
CA ALA A 93 11.02 8.12 0.78
C ALA A 93 11.52 7.01 1.73
N VAL A 94 11.68 5.77 1.24
CA VAL A 94 12.04 4.59 2.04
C VAL A 94 13.52 4.23 1.91
N ALA A 95 14.06 4.22 0.68
CA ALA A 95 15.43 3.79 0.37
C ALA A 95 16.38 4.97 0.09
N GLY A 96 15.88 6.22 0.05
CA GLY A 96 16.68 7.41 -0.23
C GLY A 96 16.76 7.79 -1.73
N TYR A 97 16.43 6.88 -2.65
CA TYR A 97 16.50 7.11 -4.09
C TYR A 97 15.36 6.42 -4.86
N GLY A 98 14.94 7.00 -6.00
CA GLY A 98 13.72 6.59 -6.70
C GLY A 98 13.85 5.32 -7.56
N TRP A 99 15.06 4.88 -7.85
CA TRP A 99 15.34 3.65 -8.65
C TRP A 99 15.64 2.42 -7.80
N ALA A 100 15.43 2.47 -6.50
CA ALA A 100 15.62 1.34 -5.61
C ALA A 100 14.89 0.09 -6.12
N THR A 101 15.54 -1.06 -6.00
CA THR A 101 14.96 -2.35 -6.31
C THR A 101 13.92 -2.76 -5.26
N LYS A 102 13.07 -3.73 -5.56
CA LYS A 102 12.12 -4.28 -4.58
C LYS A 102 12.83 -4.88 -3.36
N ALA A 103 13.99 -5.47 -3.56
CA ALA A 103 14.78 -6.05 -2.47
C ALA A 103 15.33 -4.97 -1.52
N GLU A 104 15.82 -3.86 -2.07
CA GLU A 104 16.30 -2.73 -1.27
C GLU A 104 15.18 -2.08 -0.47
N VAL A 105 14.01 -1.87 -1.08
CA VAL A 105 12.82 -1.39 -0.38
C VAL A 105 12.41 -2.35 0.74
N ALA A 106 12.36 -3.66 0.46
CA ALA A 106 12.00 -4.67 1.45
C ALA A 106 12.99 -4.69 2.63
N ASN A 107 14.30 -4.60 2.35
CA ASN A 107 15.33 -4.54 3.39
C ASN A 107 15.22 -3.27 4.23
N ALA A 108 14.99 -2.11 3.62
CA ALA A 108 14.81 -0.85 4.34
C ALA A 108 13.56 -0.89 5.26
N ILE A 109 12.46 -1.47 4.77
CA ILE A 109 11.24 -1.67 5.56
C ILE A 109 11.48 -2.67 6.70
N ALA A 110 12.16 -3.80 6.46
CA ALA A 110 12.47 -4.79 7.49
C ALA A 110 13.47 -4.27 8.54
N ALA A 111 14.35 -3.34 8.17
CA ALA A 111 15.21 -2.64 9.14
C ALA A 111 14.40 -1.72 10.06
N ARG A 112 13.34 -1.07 9.54
CA ARG A 112 12.44 -0.20 10.31
C ARG A 112 11.42 -0.99 11.15
N TYR A 113 10.95 -2.12 10.64
CA TYR A 113 9.97 -3.01 11.28
C TYR A 113 10.58 -4.43 11.39
N PRO A 114 11.32 -4.71 12.48
CA PRO A 114 12.07 -5.96 12.62
C PRO A 114 11.21 -7.23 12.55
N GLU A 115 9.93 -7.15 12.90
CA GLU A 115 8.94 -8.23 12.79
C GLU A 115 8.75 -8.71 11.35
N LEU A 116 9.05 -7.86 10.36
CA LEU A 116 8.96 -8.22 8.94
C LEU A 116 10.18 -8.97 8.41
N LYS A 117 11.26 -9.09 9.17
CA LYS A 117 12.48 -9.80 8.73
C LYS A 117 12.20 -11.26 8.35
N ALA A 118 11.28 -11.92 9.04
CA ALA A 118 10.88 -13.30 8.76
C ALA A 118 10.26 -13.48 7.36
N TYR A 119 9.76 -12.40 6.74
CA TYR A 119 9.15 -12.39 5.42
C TYR A 119 10.12 -11.99 4.29
N LEU A 120 11.36 -11.64 4.63
CA LEU A 120 12.38 -11.38 3.61
C LEU A 120 12.67 -12.67 2.85
N PRO A 121 12.61 -12.65 1.51
CA PRO A 121 12.87 -13.85 0.74
C PRO A 121 14.32 -14.30 0.87
N PRO A 122 14.59 -15.56 1.25
CA PRO A 122 15.93 -16.11 1.22
C PRO A 122 16.37 -16.30 -0.24
N GLY A 123 17.29 -15.45 -0.72
CA GLY A 123 17.89 -15.53 -2.04
C GLY A 123 16.98 -15.10 -3.20
N ARG A 124 17.47 -15.30 -4.45
CA ARG A 124 16.85 -14.85 -5.71
C ARG A 124 15.62 -15.65 -6.17
N LYS A 125 14.96 -16.45 -5.35
CA LYS A 125 13.90 -17.35 -5.80
C LYS A 125 12.55 -16.62 -5.98
N TRP A 126 12.09 -16.53 -7.22
CA TRP A 126 10.85 -15.91 -7.72
C TRP A 126 9.54 -16.37 -7.06
N LYS A 127 9.54 -17.50 -6.33
CA LYS A 127 8.33 -18.06 -5.71
C LYS A 127 7.77 -17.24 -4.54
N GLN A 128 8.49 -16.21 -4.09
CA GLN A 128 8.12 -15.40 -2.93
C GLN A 128 7.65 -13.98 -3.29
N GLN A 129 7.26 -13.74 -4.54
CA GLN A 129 6.73 -12.44 -5.00
C GLN A 129 5.55 -11.91 -4.17
N ARG A 130 4.85 -12.78 -3.45
CA ARG A 130 3.71 -12.39 -2.60
C ARG A 130 4.15 -11.49 -1.45
N HIS A 131 5.28 -11.77 -0.83
CA HIS A 131 5.77 -10.96 0.30
C HIS A 131 6.20 -9.57 -0.13
N TYR A 132 6.72 -9.40 -1.36
CA TYR A 132 7.04 -8.06 -1.87
C TYR A 132 5.83 -7.14 -1.94
N ASN A 133 4.64 -7.65 -2.27
CA ASN A 133 3.43 -6.83 -2.27
C ASN A 133 3.10 -6.29 -0.87
N MET A 134 3.38 -7.04 0.18
CA MET A 134 3.24 -6.59 1.57
C MET A 134 4.25 -5.48 1.88
N PHE A 135 5.53 -5.68 1.52
CA PHE A 135 6.56 -4.65 1.70
C PHE A 135 6.24 -3.38 0.91
N ASP A 136 5.73 -3.51 -0.31
CA ASP A 136 5.29 -2.36 -1.13
C ASP A 136 4.15 -1.59 -0.41
N ALA A 137 3.20 -2.30 0.21
CA ALA A 137 2.11 -1.66 0.96
C ALA A 137 2.60 -0.95 2.24
N VAL A 138 3.51 -1.55 3.00
CA VAL A 138 4.12 -0.91 4.19
C VAL A 138 4.94 0.31 3.76
N ALA A 139 5.73 0.20 2.67
CA ALA A 139 6.52 1.30 2.12
C ALA A 139 5.64 2.49 1.71
N LEU A 140 4.47 2.21 1.12
CA LEU A 140 3.50 3.22 0.73
C LEU A 140 2.98 4.00 1.94
N GLY A 141 2.63 3.31 3.03
CA GLY A 141 2.21 3.93 4.29
C GLY A 141 3.32 4.77 4.92
N VAL A 142 4.56 4.25 4.97
CA VAL A 142 5.73 4.97 5.48
C VAL A 142 5.99 6.24 4.67
N ALA A 143 5.92 6.17 3.35
CA ALA A 143 6.12 7.34 2.48
C ALA A 143 5.07 8.43 2.73
N CYS A 144 3.81 8.04 2.95
CA CYS A 144 2.74 8.96 3.32
C CYS A 144 3.02 9.64 4.66
N LEU A 145 3.38 8.88 5.69
CA LEU A 145 3.70 9.42 7.01
C LEU A 145 4.92 10.38 6.98
N ASN A 146 5.95 10.06 6.21
CA ASN A 146 7.12 10.94 6.05
C ASN A 146 6.73 12.25 5.35
N ALA A 147 5.88 12.19 4.31
CA ALA A 147 5.41 13.38 3.61
C ALA A 147 4.55 14.29 4.51
N SER A 148 3.81 13.74 5.45
CA SER A 148 3.02 14.50 6.42
C SER A 148 3.91 15.26 7.40
N LYS A 149 4.98 14.63 7.88
CA LYS A 149 5.94 15.23 8.82
C LYS A 149 6.74 16.38 8.18
N SER A 150 7.05 16.31 6.89
CA SER A 150 7.83 17.30 6.18
C SER A 150 7.05 18.57 5.80
N ARG A 151 5.71 18.54 5.86
CA ARG A 151 4.83 19.63 5.42
C ARG A 151 4.40 20.60 6.52
N GLY A 152 4.82 20.42 7.79
CA GLY A 152 4.45 21.32 8.91
C GLY A 152 2.92 21.39 9.19
N PRO A 153 2.49 22.08 10.26
CA PRO A 153 1.09 22.07 10.71
C PRO A 153 0.09 22.80 9.81
N HIS A 154 0.50 23.43 8.72
CA HIS A 154 -0.39 24.27 7.89
C HIS A 154 -1.01 23.60 6.65
N ASN A 155 -0.74 22.31 6.36
CA ASN A 155 -1.35 21.65 5.19
C ASN A 155 -1.95 20.29 5.57
N SER A 156 -3.18 20.35 6.07
CA SER A 156 -3.89 19.31 6.81
C SER A 156 -4.51 18.21 5.92
N HIS A 157 -3.82 17.66 4.90
CA HIS A 157 -4.38 16.58 4.09
C HIS A 157 -3.94 15.17 4.52
N CYS A 158 -3.11 15.05 5.54
CA CYS A 158 -2.73 13.76 6.11
C CYS A 158 -2.72 13.81 7.66
N GLN A 159 -3.64 14.57 8.27
CA GLN A 159 -3.86 14.52 9.72
C GLN A 159 -4.70 13.29 10.03
N ILE A 160 -4.07 12.31 10.68
CA ILE A 160 -4.75 11.24 11.39
C ILE A 160 -5.41 11.89 12.61
N ARG A 161 -6.71 12.19 12.53
CA ARG A 161 -7.50 12.48 13.71
C ARG A 161 -7.76 11.13 14.40
N ALA A 162 -7.20 10.98 15.58
CA ALA A 162 -7.70 10.00 16.54
C ALA A 162 -9.14 10.41 16.96
N PRO A 163 -10.00 9.46 17.26
CA PRO A 163 -11.36 9.73 17.77
C PRO A 163 -11.33 10.48 19.11
#